data_b4d0193b91c9e7950f7db31c7be01800
#
_entry.id   b4d0193b91c9e7950f7db31c7be01800
#
_cell.length_a   1.000
_cell.length_b   1.000
_cell.length_c   1.000
_cell.angle_alpha   90.00
_cell.angle_beta   90.00
_cell.angle_gamma   90.00
#
_symmetry.space_group_name_H-M   'P 1'
#
loop_
_entity.id
_entity.type
_entity.pdbx_description
1 polymer ?
#
loop_
_entity_poly.entity_id
_entity_poly.type
_entity_poly.pdbx_seq_one_letter_code
_entity_poly.pdbx_strand_id
1 'polypeptide(L)'
;MITTAIIAEFNPLHSGHEYIIQEAKRITNADCIVVVLSGYFTQRGDIAIAPKHTRAAAAISCGADIVFELPFAYATSSAEFFASGAVTLLNSLKKIDFLVFGAENNDISVLSSAADILINEPEEFKSRLNSCLLSGMSFPAAREQAYIICGGCEGIFTPNNTLAIEYIKALKKFSSDTKPIAIQRVGSGYNDKDYSKKKGYISASAFRAKAENIVNSFSSDPDTDSSSELDSFLFETLPSSSAGIMLSCHNKTFPIFNDDMSMLIYYSVLMNRSNLENFCDFTPALANRIRRMLDKEGNSLFAGNYEEFILGIKTKEMTAARIKRAMLHLLTGYTNEAHQNAVNYLNEGMLPYARILALSPSGQRFISEIKKGCDITLINSLGKSMPLLDDNALRLIHYDILSSDIYASVIKDKFHYTIPDEFRTNVKRIDFPRT
;
A
#
# COMPACT_ATOMS: atom_id res chain seq x y z
N MET A 1 21.74 11.38 -14.64
CA MET A 1 20.52 10.55 -14.82
C MET A 1 19.38 11.29 -14.15
N ILE A 2 18.31 11.58 -14.88
CA ILE A 2 17.06 12.14 -14.33
C ILE A 2 16.23 10.98 -13.79
N THR A 3 15.87 11.07 -12.51
CA THR A 3 15.21 9.97 -11.80
C THR A 3 13.84 10.41 -11.27
N THR A 4 12.82 9.67 -11.62
CA THR A 4 11.44 9.94 -11.19
C THR A 4 10.91 8.79 -10.38
N ALA A 5 10.35 9.10 -9.20
CA ALA A 5 9.76 8.11 -8.30
C ALA A 5 8.24 8.09 -8.40
N ILE A 6 7.67 6.92 -8.17
CA ILE A 6 6.23 6.66 -8.00
C ILE A 6 6.06 5.80 -6.74
N ILE A 7 5.12 6.15 -5.87
CA ILE A 7 4.73 5.35 -4.70
C ILE A 7 3.43 4.64 -5.05
N ALA A 8 3.38 3.32 -4.90
CA ALA A 8 2.26 2.52 -5.37
C ALA A 8 2.01 1.25 -4.55
N GLU A 9 0.80 0.73 -4.69
CA GLU A 9 0.43 -0.60 -4.18
C GLU A 9 0.32 -1.63 -5.32
N PHE A 10 -0.11 -1.18 -6.52
CA PHE A 10 -0.35 -2.03 -7.69
C PHE A 10 -1.14 -3.31 -7.35
N ASN A 11 -2.31 -3.15 -6.81
CA ASN A 11 -3.15 -4.24 -6.27
C ASN A 11 -4.44 -4.47 -7.08
N PRO A 12 -4.36 -4.96 -8.35
CA PRO A 12 -3.19 -5.16 -9.19
C PRO A 12 -2.72 -3.91 -9.94
N LEU A 13 -1.65 -4.03 -10.77
CA LEU A 13 -1.26 -3.00 -11.73
C LEU A 13 -2.25 -3.01 -12.91
N HIS A 14 -3.07 -1.99 -13.01
CA HIS A 14 -4.07 -1.80 -14.08
C HIS A 14 -3.65 -0.70 -15.05
N SER A 15 -4.38 -0.54 -16.16
CA SER A 15 -4.05 0.41 -17.24
C SER A 15 -3.90 1.86 -16.78
N GLY A 16 -4.62 2.28 -15.71
CA GLY A 16 -4.42 3.60 -15.10
C GLY A 16 -3.06 3.77 -14.41
N HIS A 17 -2.49 2.69 -13.87
CA HIS A 17 -1.14 2.73 -13.29
C HIS A 17 -0.07 2.74 -14.38
N GLU A 18 -0.25 1.98 -15.46
CA GLU A 18 0.64 2.05 -16.62
C GLU A 18 0.67 3.47 -17.21
N TYR A 19 -0.51 4.11 -17.37
CA TYR A 19 -0.60 5.49 -17.81
C TYR A 19 0.24 6.43 -16.93
N ILE A 20 0.15 6.30 -15.60
CA ILE A 20 0.95 7.14 -14.68
C ILE A 20 2.45 6.88 -14.86
N ILE A 21 2.90 5.63 -15.04
CA ILE A 21 4.32 5.29 -15.26
C ILE A 21 4.81 5.92 -16.57
N GLN A 22 4.06 5.78 -17.66
CA GLN A 22 4.42 6.32 -18.97
C GLN A 22 4.40 7.85 -18.98
N GLU A 23 3.37 8.44 -18.38
CA GLU A 23 3.24 9.89 -18.31
C GLU A 23 4.31 10.51 -17.41
N ALA A 24 4.64 9.88 -16.27
CA ALA A 24 5.76 10.30 -15.43
C ALA A 24 7.07 10.34 -16.21
N LYS A 25 7.36 9.31 -17.00
CA LYS A 25 8.55 9.26 -17.85
C LYS A 25 8.53 10.38 -18.90
N ARG A 26 7.39 10.62 -19.52
CA ARG A 26 7.22 11.64 -20.57
C ARG A 26 7.41 13.08 -20.05
N ILE A 27 6.74 13.44 -18.93
CA ILE A 27 6.74 14.83 -18.44
C ILE A 27 8.03 15.23 -17.77
N THR A 28 8.76 14.26 -17.19
CA THR A 28 10.04 14.50 -16.51
C THR A 28 11.25 14.22 -17.40
N ASN A 29 11.06 13.63 -18.58
CA ASN A 29 12.14 13.07 -19.41
C ASN A 29 13.06 12.12 -18.61
N ALA A 30 12.45 11.29 -17.74
CA ALA A 30 13.21 10.44 -16.83
C ALA A 30 14.02 9.37 -17.57
N ASP A 31 15.29 9.25 -17.18
CA ASP A 31 16.17 8.14 -17.57
C ASP A 31 15.86 6.86 -16.76
N CYS A 32 15.30 7.02 -15.56
CA CYS A 32 14.97 5.93 -14.65
C CYS A 32 13.68 6.21 -13.88
N ILE A 33 12.74 5.27 -13.93
CA ILE A 33 11.53 5.28 -13.11
C ILE A 33 11.72 4.34 -11.92
N VAL A 34 11.71 4.92 -10.73
CA VAL A 34 11.81 4.23 -9.43
C VAL A 34 10.40 4.03 -8.87
N VAL A 35 10.06 2.82 -8.48
CA VAL A 35 8.80 2.53 -7.80
C VAL A 35 9.08 2.11 -6.36
N VAL A 36 8.35 2.72 -5.40
CA VAL A 36 8.25 2.23 -4.01
C VAL A 36 6.93 1.49 -3.89
N LEU A 37 6.99 0.19 -3.67
CA LEU A 37 5.85 -0.72 -3.72
C LEU A 37 5.55 -1.30 -2.34
N SER A 38 4.28 -1.26 -1.90
CA SER A 38 3.83 -2.00 -0.72
C SER A 38 4.11 -3.50 -0.86
N GLY A 39 4.54 -4.14 0.21
CA GLY A 39 4.80 -5.57 0.29
C GLY A 39 3.55 -6.43 0.07
N TYR A 40 3.30 -7.40 0.94
CA TYR A 40 2.14 -8.30 0.82
C TYR A 40 0.83 -7.72 1.36
N PHE A 41 0.90 -6.63 2.11
CA PHE A 41 -0.26 -5.92 2.67
C PHE A 41 -0.22 -4.46 2.27
N THR A 42 -1.40 -3.84 2.19
CA THR A 42 -1.59 -2.49 1.68
C THR A 42 -1.91 -1.48 2.78
N GLN A 43 -1.84 -0.21 2.46
CA GLN A 43 -2.15 0.90 3.37
C GLN A 43 -3.56 0.84 3.96
N ARG A 44 -4.50 0.22 3.23
CA ARG A 44 -5.88 0.03 3.70
C ARG A 44 -6.09 -1.21 4.56
N GLY A 45 -5.05 -2.00 4.78
CA GLY A 45 -5.12 -3.23 5.53
C GLY A 45 -5.65 -4.42 4.71
N ASP A 46 -5.67 -4.31 3.38
CA ASP A 46 -6.01 -5.42 2.50
C ASP A 46 -4.78 -6.28 2.21
N ILE A 47 -5.01 -7.59 2.02
CA ILE A 47 -3.98 -8.48 1.44
C ILE A 47 -3.81 -8.15 -0.05
N ALA A 48 -2.58 -8.24 -0.54
CA ALA A 48 -2.32 -8.03 -1.97
C ALA A 48 -2.84 -9.21 -2.80
N ILE A 49 -3.53 -8.90 -3.91
CA ILE A 49 -4.16 -9.92 -4.79
C ILE A 49 -3.13 -10.87 -5.42
N ALA A 50 -1.86 -10.45 -5.53
CA ALA A 50 -0.75 -11.22 -6.08
C ALA A 50 0.55 -10.95 -5.30
N PRO A 51 1.53 -11.87 -5.30
CA PRO A 51 2.79 -11.69 -4.61
C PRO A 51 3.52 -10.40 -5.00
N LYS A 52 4.26 -9.80 -4.05
CA LYS A 52 4.99 -8.55 -4.29
C LYS A 52 5.98 -8.63 -5.45
N HIS A 53 6.68 -9.77 -5.62
CA HIS A 53 7.60 -9.98 -6.73
C HIS A 53 6.89 -10.09 -8.09
N THR A 54 5.67 -10.62 -8.12
CA THR A 54 4.81 -10.66 -9.31
C THR A 54 4.35 -9.25 -9.69
N ARG A 55 3.92 -8.45 -8.71
CA ARG A 55 3.51 -7.05 -8.93
C ARG A 55 4.70 -6.17 -9.32
N ALA A 56 5.88 -6.42 -8.74
CA ALA A 56 7.10 -5.73 -9.12
C ALA A 56 7.53 -6.08 -10.57
N ALA A 57 7.41 -7.35 -10.99
CA ALA A 57 7.67 -7.76 -12.36
C ALA A 57 6.69 -7.08 -13.35
N ALA A 58 5.40 -7.01 -13.01
CA ALA A 58 4.41 -6.27 -13.80
C ALA A 58 4.77 -4.78 -13.92
N ALA A 59 5.25 -4.15 -12.85
CA ALA A 59 5.68 -2.74 -12.89
C ALA A 59 6.85 -2.52 -13.86
N ILE A 60 7.87 -3.39 -13.83
CA ILE A 60 8.98 -3.32 -14.78
C ILE A 60 8.46 -3.50 -16.21
N SER A 61 7.60 -4.48 -16.45
CA SER A 61 7.03 -4.76 -17.79
C SER A 61 6.16 -3.61 -18.32
N CYS A 62 5.65 -2.73 -17.45
CA CYS A 62 4.89 -1.53 -17.80
C CYS A 62 5.76 -0.25 -17.85
N GLY A 63 7.09 -0.36 -17.76
CA GLY A 63 8.01 0.76 -17.97
C GLY A 63 8.67 1.33 -16.73
N ALA A 64 8.48 0.75 -15.54
CA ALA A 64 9.32 1.04 -14.39
C ALA A 64 10.74 0.45 -14.58
N ASP A 65 11.74 1.05 -13.95
CA ASP A 65 13.14 0.61 -14.08
C ASP A 65 13.64 -0.12 -12.84
N ILE A 66 13.14 0.24 -11.67
CA ILE A 66 13.47 -0.42 -10.41
C ILE A 66 12.32 -0.34 -9.43
N VAL A 67 12.11 -1.40 -8.68
CA VAL A 67 11.07 -1.50 -7.66
C VAL A 67 11.70 -1.80 -6.30
N PHE A 68 11.52 -0.90 -5.36
CA PHE A 68 11.85 -1.09 -3.95
C PHE A 68 10.61 -1.47 -3.15
N GLU A 69 10.78 -2.29 -2.11
CA GLU A 69 9.74 -2.60 -1.16
C GLU A 69 9.63 -1.48 -0.11
N LEU A 70 8.41 -1.00 0.14
CA LEU A 70 8.13 -0.20 1.32
C LEU A 70 7.99 -1.14 2.51
N PRO A 71 8.79 -0.97 3.59
CA PRO A 71 8.71 -1.86 4.75
C PRO A 71 7.30 -1.94 5.35
N PHE A 72 6.93 -3.12 5.84
CA PHE A 72 5.60 -3.44 6.40
C PHE A 72 5.09 -2.37 7.36
N ALA A 73 5.94 -1.91 8.27
CA ALA A 73 5.60 -0.90 9.27
C ALA A 73 5.01 0.38 8.67
N TYR A 74 5.49 0.80 7.50
CA TYR A 74 4.99 1.98 6.79
C TYR A 74 3.89 1.61 5.80
N ALA A 75 4.02 0.49 5.11
CA ALA A 75 3.07 0.03 4.10
C ALA A 75 1.66 -0.22 4.67
N THR A 76 1.54 -0.60 5.95
CA THR A 76 0.28 -0.92 6.63
C THR A 76 -0.13 0.13 7.66
N SER A 77 0.17 1.40 7.42
CA SER A 77 -0.06 2.48 8.36
C SER A 77 -1.06 3.53 7.86
N SER A 78 -1.25 4.61 8.63
CA SER A 78 -2.04 5.78 8.20
C SER A 78 -1.45 6.40 6.92
N ALA A 79 -2.25 7.18 6.19
CA ALA A 79 -1.77 7.87 4.98
C ALA A 79 -0.53 8.73 5.25
N GLU A 80 -0.50 9.43 6.38
CA GLU A 80 0.65 10.23 6.81
C GLU A 80 1.91 9.39 7.03
N PHE A 81 1.79 8.28 7.76
CA PHE A 81 2.93 7.42 8.09
C PHE A 81 3.43 6.65 6.86
N PHE A 82 2.51 6.20 6.01
CA PHE A 82 2.79 5.61 4.71
C PHE A 82 3.59 6.57 3.81
N ALA A 83 3.09 7.80 3.66
CA ALA A 83 3.76 8.83 2.87
C ALA A 83 5.13 9.20 3.44
N SER A 84 5.22 9.38 4.77
CA SER A 84 6.48 9.68 5.45
C SER A 84 7.51 8.58 5.25
N GLY A 85 7.14 7.30 5.42
CA GLY A 85 8.03 6.15 5.20
C GLY A 85 8.52 6.06 3.77
N ALA A 86 7.61 6.23 2.80
CA ALA A 86 7.97 6.16 1.39
C ALA A 86 8.90 7.32 0.96
N VAL A 87 8.61 8.56 1.40
CA VAL A 87 9.45 9.72 1.10
C VAL A 87 10.80 9.61 1.80
N THR A 88 10.85 9.14 3.05
CA THR A 88 12.11 8.90 3.76
C THR A 88 12.97 7.85 3.05
N LEU A 89 12.36 6.77 2.52
CA LEU A 89 13.08 5.78 1.70
C LEU A 89 13.67 6.45 0.46
N LEU A 90 12.89 7.25 -0.27
CA LEU A 90 13.36 7.96 -1.46
C LEU A 90 14.51 8.94 -1.12
N ASN A 91 14.40 9.69 -0.04
CA ASN A 91 15.45 10.60 0.41
C ASN A 91 16.74 9.84 0.78
N SER A 92 16.62 8.66 1.38
CA SER A 92 17.78 7.82 1.73
C SER A 92 18.56 7.33 0.50
N LEU A 93 17.91 7.28 -0.69
CA LEU A 93 18.55 6.97 -1.96
C LEU A 93 19.35 8.16 -2.52
N LYS A 94 19.11 9.39 -2.04
CA LYS A 94 19.83 10.65 -2.36
C LYS A 94 19.88 11.03 -3.85
N LYS A 95 19.02 10.48 -4.69
CA LYS A 95 19.09 10.71 -6.15
C LYS A 95 17.70 10.59 -6.82
N ILE A 96 16.72 11.29 -6.27
CA ILE A 96 15.37 11.34 -6.82
C ILE A 96 15.04 12.80 -7.15
N ASP A 97 14.86 13.09 -8.44
CA ASP A 97 14.57 14.45 -8.90
C ASP A 97 13.07 14.79 -8.77
N PHE A 98 12.21 13.81 -9.06
CA PHE A 98 10.77 14.03 -9.08
C PHE A 98 10.02 12.91 -8.34
N LEU A 99 8.93 13.27 -7.65
CA LEU A 99 7.91 12.36 -7.15
C LEU A 99 6.62 12.61 -7.89
N VAL A 100 6.18 11.63 -8.70
CA VAL A 100 4.96 11.72 -9.50
C VAL A 100 3.86 10.88 -8.87
N PHE A 101 2.67 11.42 -8.77
CA PHE A 101 1.49 10.73 -8.23
C PHE A 101 0.20 11.17 -8.94
N GLY A 102 -0.80 10.28 -8.95
CA GLY A 102 -2.14 10.59 -9.43
C GLY A 102 -2.98 11.29 -8.37
N ALA A 103 -3.69 12.35 -8.73
CA ALA A 103 -4.58 13.07 -7.84
C ALA A 103 -5.90 13.43 -8.54
N GLU A 104 -6.97 13.63 -7.79
CA GLU A 104 -8.24 14.14 -8.29
C GLU A 104 -8.15 15.65 -8.62
N ASN A 105 -7.35 16.37 -7.85
CA ASN A 105 -6.93 17.74 -8.17
C ASN A 105 -5.43 17.72 -8.48
N ASN A 106 -5.06 18.10 -9.71
CA ASN A 106 -3.66 18.11 -10.14
C ASN A 106 -2.96 19.47 -9.99
N ASP A 107 -3.61 20.45 -9.40
CA ASP A 107 -2.97 21.74 -9.08
C ASP A 107 -2.07 21.59 -7.85
N ILE A 108 -0.77 21.54 -8.11
CA ILE A 108 0.26 21.44 -7.06
C ILE A 108 0.21 22.60 -6.08
N SER A 109 -0.20 23.79 -6.51
CA SER A 109 -0.29 24.97 -5.63
C SER A 109 -1.36 24.78 -4.57
N VAL A 110 -2.53 24.25 -4.96
CA VAL A 110 -3.64 23.94 -4.07
C VAL A 110 -3.27 22.83 -3.08
N LEU A 111 -2.70 21.72 -3.58
CA LEU A 111 -2.25 20.62 -2.75
C LEU A 111 -1.15 21.02 -1.78
N SER A 112 -0.23 21.89 -2.23
CA SER A 112 0.88 22.41 -1.40
C SER A 112 0.39 23.35 -0.31
N SER A 113 -0.59 24.21 -0.62
CA SER A 113 -1.25 25.08 0.38
C SER A 113 -1.96 24.25 1.45
N ALA A 114 -2.65 23.16 1.04
CA ALA A 114 -3.25 22.23 1.98
C ALA A 114 -2.20 21.56 2.89
N ALA A 115 -1.07 21.15 2.32
CA ALA A 115 0.04 20.58 3.09
C ALA A 115 0.60 21.60 4.10
N ASP A 116 0.75 22.88 3.72
CA ASP A 116 1.25 23.92 4.60
C ASP A 116 0.32 24.18 5.80
N ILE A 117 -0.99 24.23 5.57
CA ILE A 117 -1.98 24.37 6.65
C ILE A 117 -1.88 23.17 7.62
N LEU A 118 -1.76 21.94 7.09
CA LEU A 118 -1.65 20.72 7.91
C LEU A 118 -0.29 20.56 8.61
N ILE A 119 0.77 21.19 8.12
CA ILE A 119 2.07 21.21 8.81
C ILE A 119 2.04 22.23 9.97
N ASN A 120 1.54 23.43 9.71
CA ASN A 120 1.60 24.54 10.64
C ASN A 120 0.48 24.47 11.70
N GLU A 121 -0.64 23.86 11.37
CA GLU A 121 -1.84 23.78 12.22
C GLU A 121 -2.12 25.11 12.96
N PRO A 122 -2.52 26.18 12.24
CA PRO A 122 -2.83 27.46 12.87
C PRO A 122 -3.82 27.32 14.03
N GLU A 123 -3.83 28.25 14.98
CA GLU A 123 -4.72 28.17 16.15
C GLU A 123 -6.21 28.09 15.77
N GLU A 124 -6.61 28.72 14.67
CA GLU A 124 -7.97 28.63 14.13
C GLU A 124 -8.27 27.18 13.65
N PHE A 125 -7.30 26.52 13.01
CA PHE A 125 -7.42 25.12 12.60
C PHE A 125 -7.61 24.21 13.81
N LYS A 126 -6.73 24.31 14.82
CA LYS A 126 -6.78 23.48 16.04
C LYS A 126 -8.08 23.68 16.81
N SER A 127 -8.49 24.93 16.99
CA SER A 127 -9.74 25.30 17.69
C SER A 127 -10.95 24.69 16.97
N ARG A 128 -11.03 24.85 15.65
CA ARG A 128 -12.14 24.31 14.86
C ARG A 128 -12.15 22.79 14.84
N LEU A 129 -10.98 22.15 14.66
CA LEU A 129 -10.83 20.69 14.69
C LEU A 129 -11.37 20.13 16.02
N ASN A 130 -10.91 20.67 17.15
CA ASN A 130 -11.35 20.25 18.48
C ASN A 130 -12.85 20.46 18.68
N SER A 131 -13.40 21.60 18.30
CA SER A 131 -14.84 21.90 18.38
C SER A 131 -15.67 20.89 17.59
N CYS A 132 -15.26 20.55 16.37
CA CYS A 132 -15.93 19.55 15.53
C CYS A 132 -15.84 18.13 16.12
N LEU A 133 -14.69 17.73 16.65
CA LEU A 133 -14.53 16.43 17.32
C LEU A 133 -15.41 16.33 18.58
N LEU A 134 -15.46 17.38 19.40
CA LEU A 134 -16.33 17.43 20.59
C LEU A 134 -17.82 17.37 20.22
N SER A 135 -18.21 17.85 19.04
CA SER A 135 -19.58 17.72 18.52
C SER A 135 -19.91 16.33 17.95
N GLY A 136 -18.96 15.38 17.99
CA GLY A 136 -19.15 14.00 17.50
C GLY A 136 -18.91 13.83 16.00
N MET A 137 -18.25 14.78 15.33
CA MET A 137 -17.83 14.58 13.94
C MET A 137 -16.71 13.55 13.85
N SER A 138 -16.66 12.79 12.73
CA SER A 138 -15.51 11.94 12.43
C SER A 138 -14.26 12.81 12.17
N PHE A 139 -13.06 12.28 12.48
CA PHE A 139 -11.82 13.02 12.27
C PHE A 139 -11.64 13.55 10.83
N PRO A 140 -11.93 12.78 9.75
CA PRO A 140 -11.85 13.31 8.39
C PRO A 140 -12.77 14.52 8.14
N ALA A 141 -14.02 14.47 8.61
CA ALA A 141 -14.96 15.56 8.46
C ALA A 141 -14.57 16.79 9.31
N ALA A 142 -14.11 16.57 10.55
CA ALA A 142 -13.64 17.62 11.42
C ALA A 142 -12.39 18.32 10.86
N ARG A 143 -11.44 17.55 10.28
CA ARG A 143 -10.25 18.06 9.60
C ARG A 143 -10.61 18.92 8.39
N GLU A 144 -11.58 18.49 7.59
CA GLU A 144 -12.05 19.26 6.43
C GLU A 144 -12.68 20.59 6.86
N GLN A 145 -13.52 20.59 7.88
CA GLN A 145 -14.10 21.83 8.44
C GLN A 145 -13.03 22.77 9.02
N ALA A 146 -12.01 22.23 9.67
CA ALA A 146 -10.89 23.01 10.17
C ALA A 146 -10.03 23.60 9.03
N TYR A 147 -9.88 22.86 7.93
CA TYR A 147 -9.18 23.34 6.75
C TYR A 147 -9.92 24.47 6.04
N ILE A 148 -11.25 24.35 5.88
CA ILE A 148 -12.09 25.37 5.22
C ILE A 148 -12.01 26.71 5.97
N ILE A 149 -12.02 26.71 7.30
CA ILE A 149 -11.94 27.98 8.07
C ILE A 149 -10.59 28.70 7.87
N CYS A 150 -9.53 27.97 7.52
CA CYS A 150 -8.23 28.52 7.18
C CYS A 150 -8.13 28.97 5.70
N GLY A 151 -9.24 29.10 4.99
CA GLY A 151 -9.28 29.51 3.59
C GLY A 151 -9.11 28.36 2.58
N GLY A 152 -9.18 27.12 3.04
CA GLY A 152 -9.10 25.94 2.18
C GLY A 152 -10.38 25.69 1.39
N CYS A 153 -10.26 24.97 0.28
CA CYS A 153 -11.40 24.59 -0.57
C CYS A 153 -12.08 23.30 -0.09
N GLU A 154 -13.40 23.27 -0.16
CA GLU A 154 -14.20 22.09 0.17
C GLU A 154 -13.91 20.93 -0.80
N GLY A 155 -13.96 19.68 -0.31
CA GLY A 155 -13.82 18.47 -1.13
C GLY A 155 -12.37 18.16 -1.55
N ILE A 156 -11.37 18.83 -1.00
CA ILE A 156 -9.97 18.55 -1.33
C ILE A 156 -9.50 17.18 -0.81
N PHE A 157 -10.03 16.70 0.32
CA PHE A 157 -9.60 15.47 0.97
C PHE A 157 -10.22 14.20 0.39
N THR A 158 -10.23 14.09 -0.95
CA THR A 158 -10.50 12.81 -1.61
C THR A 158 -9.36 11.82 -1.35
N PRO A 159 -9.56 10.52 -1.58
CA PRO A 159 -8.55 9.51 -1.21
C PRO A 159 -7.17 9.73 -1.82
N ASN A 160 -7.07 10.08 -3.11
CA ASN A 160 -5.76 10.26 -3.75
C ASN A 160 -5.19 11.66 -3.46
N ASN A 161 -6.02 12.70 -3.37
CA ASN A 161 -5.57 14.01 -2.92
C ASN A 161 -5.04 13.95 -1.48
N THR A 162 -5.65 13.17 -0.60
CA THR A 162 -5.16 12.97 0.77
C THR A 162 -3.73 12.41 0.75
N LEU A 163 -3.47 11.36 -0.06
CA LEU A 163 -2.11 10.83 -0.21
C LEU A 163 -1.16 11.85 -0.85
N ALA A 164 -1.61 12.58 -1.89
CA ALA A 164 -0.83 13.62 -2.54
C ALA A 164 -0.40 14.72 -1.55
N ILE A 165 -1.34 15.19 -0.71
CA ILE A 165 -1.06 16.18 0.34
C ILE A 165 -0.07 15.62 1.35
N GLU A 166 -0.22 14.35 1.78
CA GLU A 166 0.71 13.72 2.73
C GLU A 166 2.11 13.51 2.11
N TYR A 167 2.22 13.22 0.81
CA TYR A 167 3.52 13.19 0.11
C TYR A 167 4.20 14.57 0.12
N ILE A 168 3.47 15.62 -0.24
CA ILE A 168 4.00 16.99 -0.24
C ILE A 168 4.39 17.42 1.18
N LYS A 169 3.57 17.07 2.17
CA LYS A 169 3.85 17.31 3.59
C LYS A 169 5.14 16.62 4.03
N ALA A 170 5.33 15.36 3.66
CA ALA A 170 6.53 14.59 3.96
C ALA A 170 7.78 15.18 3.25
N LEU A 171 7.69 15.55 1.96
CA LEU A 171 8.78 16.22 1.24
C LEU A 171 9.22 17.50 1.94
N LYS A 172 8.28 18.34 2.37
CA LYS A 172 8.56 19.57 3.11
C LYS A 172 9.17 19.29 4.49
N LYS A 173 8.60 18.36 5.25
CA LYS A 173 9.05 17.98 6.60
C LYS A 173 10.50 17.49 6.60
N PHE A 174 10.87 16.69 5.61
CA PHE A 174 12.21 16.13 5.50
C PHE A 174 13.15 16.97 4.62
N SER A 175 12.79 18.20 4.27
CA SER A 175 13.58 19.12 3.44
C SER A 175 14.13 18.44 2.17
N SER A 176 13.27 17.68 1.48
CA SER A 176 13.63 16.94 0.29
C SER A 176 13.81 17.86 -0.91
N ASP A 177 14.85 17.64 -1.72
CA ASP A 177 15.04 18.31 -3.00
C ASP A 177 14.14 17.75 -4.11
N THR A 178 13.45 16.65 -3.86
CA THR A 178 12.54 15.99 -4.81
C THR A 178 11.31 16.86 -5.10
N LYS A 179 11.05 17.12 -6.37
CA LYS A 179 9.93 17.97 -6.81
C LYS A 179 8.65 17.14 -6.98
N PRO A 180 7.54 17.50 -6.31
CA PRO A 180 6.26 16.82 -6.50
C PRO A 180 5.59 17.22 -7.82
N ILE A 181 5.01 16.23 -8.53
CA ILE A 181 4.22 16.45 -9.74
C ILE A 181 2.94 15.63 -9.62
N ALA A 182 1.79 16.31 -9.73
CA ALA A 182 0.49 15.66 -9.75
C ALA A 182 0.01 15.44 -11.19
N ILE A 183 -0.43 14.22 -11.49
CA ILE A 183 -1.10 13.87 -12.74
C ILE A 183 -2.59 13.75 -12.46
N GLN A 184 -3.42 14.40 -13.31
CA GLN A 184 -4.87 14.27 -13.22
C GLN A 184 -5.28 12.81 -13.42
N ARG A 185 -6.02 12.26 -12.46
CA ARG A 185 -6.60 10.93 -12.65
C ARG A 185 -7.67 10.94 -13.72
N VAL A 186 -7.54 9.99 -14.64
CA VAL A 186 -8.53 9.76 -15.71
C VAL A 186 -9.25 8.46 -15.37
N GLY A 187 -10.58 8.50 -15.24
CA GLY A 187 -11.38 7.30 -15.01
C GLY A 187 -12.49 7.46 -13.99
N SER A 188 -13.14 6.35 -13.64
CA SER A 188 -14.21 6.29 -12.65
C SER A 188 -13.73 6.80 -11.29
N GLY A 189 -14.61 7.52 -10.60
CA GLY A 189 -14.38 7.97 -9.22
C GLY A 189 -14.06 6.79 -8.31
N TYR A 190 -13.33 7.07 -7.23
CA TYR A 190 -12.85 6.06 -6.28
C TYR A 190 -13.95 5.10 -5.75
N ASN A 191 -15.21 5.59 -5.66
CA ASN A 191 -16.36 4.86 -5.16
C ASN A 191 -17.23 4.21 -6.25
N ASP A 192 -16.89 4.35 -7.53
CA ASP A 192 -17.63 3.72 -8.61
C ASP A 192 -17.35 2.21 -8.62
N LYS A 193 -18.35 1.44 -8.19
CA LYS A 193 -18.34 -0.02 -8.30
C LYS A 193 -18.70 -0.52 -9.70
N ASP A 194 -19.23 0.36 -10.55
CA ASP A 194 -19.63 0.06 -11.93
C ASP A 194 -18.53 0.40 -12.92
N TYR A 195 -17.96 -0.64 -13.53
CA TYR A 195 -17.09 -0.50 -14.67
C TYR A 195 -17.92 -0.34 -15.95
N SER A 196 -17.90 0.82 -16.57
CA SER A 196 -18.39 1.00 -17.94
C SER A 196 -17.24 1.40 -18.86
N LYS A 197 -17.02 0.63 -19.94
CA LYS A 197 -15.97 0.87 -20.96
C LYS A 197 -15.95 2.29 -21.55
N LYS A 198 -16.99 3.10 -21.29
CA LYS A 198 -17.12 4.46 -21.82
C LYS A 198 -16.53 5.57 -20.94
N LYS A 199 -16.04 5.30 -19.72
CA LYS A 199 -15.68 6.33 -18.72
C LYS A 199 -14.27 6.27 -18.14
N GLY A 200 -13.33 5.49 -18.68
CA GLY A 200 -11.95 5.50 -18.21
C GLY A 200 -11.46 4.19 -17.59
N TYR A 201 -10.39 4.24 -16.81
CA TYR A 201 -9.73 3.06 -16.24
C TYR A 201 -10.48 2.51 -15.03
N ILE A 202 -10.50 1.17 -14.88
CA ILE A 202 -11.04 0.51 -13.69
C ILE A 202 -10.21 0.88 -12.45
N SER A 203 -10.86 1.05 -11.28
CA SER A 203 -10.12 1.19 -10.02
C SER A 203 -9.65 -0.18 -9.51
N ALA A 204 -8.54 -0.22 -8.75
CA ALA A 204 -8.04 -1.47 -8.17
C ALA A 204 -9.06 -2.15 -7.25
N SER A 205 -9.90 -1.41 -6.52
CA SER A 205 -10.97 -1.97 -5.69
C SER A 205 -12.10 -2.58 -6.52
N ALA A 206 -12.52 -1.91 -7.60
CA ALA A 206 -13.53 -2.44 -8.51
C ALA A 206 -13.01 -3.69 -9.24
N PHE A 207 -11.72 -3.69 -9.62
CA PHE A 207 -11.07 -4.88 -10.19
C PHE A 207 -11.14 -6.07 -9.22
N ARG A 208 -10.72 -5.89 -7.96
CA ARG A 208 -10.71 -6.98 -6.98
C ARG A 208 -12.11 -7.52 -6.72
N ALA A 209 -13.09 -6.64 -6.54
CA ALA A 209 -14.49 -7.07 -6.33
C ALA A 209 -15.04 -7.87 -7.54
N LYS A 210 -14.74 -7.45 -8.77
CA LYS A 210 -15.17 -8.19 -9.96
C LYS A 210 -14.43 -9.53 -10.11
N ALA A 211 -13.11 -9.55 -9.88
CA ALA A 211 -12.32 -10.78 -9.92
C ALA A 211 -12.80 -11.80 -8.87
N GLU A 212 -13.14 -11.33 -7.66
CA GLU A 212 -13.69 -12.18 -6.59
C GLU A 212 -15.04 -12.76 -6.97
N ASN A 213 -15.95 -11.95 -7.53
CA ASN A 213 -17.23 -12.43 -8.03
C ASN A 213 -17.07 -13.49 -9.14
N ILE A 214 -16.14 -13.25 -10.07
CA ILE A 214 -15.82 -14.23 -11.12
C ILE A 214 -15.36 -15.54 -10.47
N VAL A 215 -14.39 -15.52 -9.57
CA VAL A 215 -13.87 -16.72 -8.91
C VAL A 215 -14.94 -17.45 -8.07
N ASN A 216 -15.78 -16.72 -7.33
CA ASN A 216 -16.81 -17.31 -6.48
C ASN A 216 -17.98 -17.91 -7.27
N SER A 217 -18.30 -17.37 -8.46
CA SER A 217 -19.34 -17.96 -9.33
C SER A 217 -19.00 -19.37 -9.81
N PHE A 218 -17.72 -19.75 -9.84
CA PHE A 218 -17.24 -21.08 -10.23
C PHE A 218 -17.39 -22.14 -9.16
N SER A 219 -17.25 -21.72 -7.90
CA SER A 219 -17.46 -22.63 -6.77
C SER A 219 -18.92 -23.12 -6.71
N SER A 220 -19.84 -22.41 -7.38
CA SER A 220 -21.26 -22.71 -7.40
C SER A 220 -21.75 -23.45 -8.65
N ASP A 221 -21.02 -23.42 -9.78
CA ASP A 221 -21.39 -24.11 -11.03
C ASP A 221 -20.12 -24.55 -11.82
N PRO A 222 -19.72 -25.84 -11.66
CA PRO A 222 -18.50 -26.37 -12.30
C PRO A 222 -18.57 -26.47 -13.84
N ASP A 223 -19.75 -26.34 -14.45
CA ASP A 223 -19.92 -26.47 -15.91
C ASP A 223 -19.66 -25.14 -16.67
N THR A 224 -19.47 -24.03 -15.97
CA THR A 224 -19.06 -22.76 -16.59
C THR A 224 -17.58 -22.75 -16.91
N ASP A 225 -17.20 -22.41 -18.16
CA ASP A 225 -15.80 -22.23 -18.59
C ASP A 225 -15.21 -20.94 -18.01
N SER A 226 -14.77 -21.05 -16.82
CA SER A 226 -14.38 -20.04 -15.87
C SER A 226 -13.01 -19.44 -16.14
N SER A 227 -12.12 -20.24 -16.70
CA SER A 227 -10.79 -19.77 -17.05
C SER A 227 -10.88 -18.70 -18.13
N SER A 228 -11.78 -18.87 -19.10
CA SER A 228 -11.96 -17.93 -20.21
C SER A 228 -12.56 -16.58 -19.77
N GLU A 229 -13.45 -16.54 -18.77
CA GLU A 229 -14.03 -15.27 -18.27
C GLU A 229 -13.00 -14.46 -17.50
N LEU A 230 -12.23 -15.09 -16.61
CA LEU A 230 -11.16 -14.41 -15.87
C LEU A 230 -10.07 -13.92 -16.83
N ASP A 231 -9.66 -14.74 -17.79
CA ASP A 231 -8.65 -14.40 -18.79
C ASP A 231 -9.09 -13.18 -19.61
N SER A 232 -10.33 -13.19 -20.10
CA SER A 232 -10.91 -12.05 -20.84
C SER A 232 -10.94 -10.79 -19.98
N PHE A 233 -11.36 -10.91 -18.71
CA PHE A 233 -11.40 -9.79 -17.78
C PHE A 233 -10.00 -9.22 -17.48
N LEU A 234 -8.98 -10.08 -17.33
CA LEU A 234 -7.59 -9.63 -17.13
C LEU A 234 -7.10 -8.82 -18.32
N PHE A 235 -7.26 -9.31 -19.56
CA PHE A 235 -6.81 -8.60 -20.76
C PHE A 235 -7.64 -7.35 -21.10
N GLU A 236 -8.88 -7.27 -20.64
CA GLU A 236 -9.72 -6.06 -20.78
C GLU A 236 -9.32 -4.92 -19.84
N THR A 237 -8.80 -5.26 -18.66
CA THR A 237 -8.63 -4.28 -17.57
C THR A 237 -7.18 -3.99 -17.21
N LEU A 238 -6.28 -4.92 -17.48
CA LEU A 238 -4.85 -4.78 -17.22
C LEU A 238 -4.09 -4.53 -18.52
N PRO A 239 -2.90 -3.88 -18.47
CA PRO A 239 -1.96 -3.89 -19.59
C PRO A 239 -1.64 -5.33 -19.99
N SER A 240 -1.47 -5.59 -21.28
CA SER A 240 -1.25 -6.96 -21.79
C SER A 240 -0.09 -7.68 -21.10
N SER A 241 1.01 -6.97 -20.80
CA SER A 241 2.15 -7.53 -20.06
C SER A 241 1.79 -7.90 -18.63
N SER A 242 1.04 -7.05 -17.92
CA SER A 242 0.56 -7.32 -16.57
C SER A 242 -0.45 -8.48 -16.56
N ALA A 243 -1.40 -8.50 -17.51
CA ALA A 243 -2.38 -9.58 -17.67
C ALA A 243 -1.69 -10.93 -17.88
N GLY A 244 -0.72 -11.01 -18.78
CA GLY A 244 0.05 -12.24 -19.04
C GLY A 244 0.81 -12.73 -17.81
N ILE A 245 1.40 -11.83 -17.02
CA ILE A 245 2.07 -12.18 -15.76
C ILE A 245 1.07 -12.73 -14.74
N MET A 246 -0.08 -12.06 -14.55
CA MET A 246 -1.13 -12.52 -13.61
C MET A 246 -1.68 -13.88 -14.03
N LEU A 247 -1.94 -14.07 -15.32
CA LEU A 247 -2.42 -15.33 -15.87
C LEU A 247 -1.43 -16.49 -15.61
N SER A 248 -0.13 -16.26 -15.77
CA SER A 248 0.89 -17.27 -15.48
C SER A 248 0.94 -17.72 -14.02
N CYS A 249 0.40 -16.88 -13.11
CA CYS A 249 0.29 -17.13 -11.68
C CYS A 249 -1.09 -17.68 -11.26
N HIS A 250 -2.07 -17.74 -12.19
CA HIS A 250 -3.43 -18.21 -11.91
C HIS A 250 -3.43 -19.63 -11.32
N ASN A 251 -4.27 -19.86 -10.30
CA ASN A 251 -4.37 -21.10 -9.53
C ASN A 251 -3.05 -21.59 -8.89
N LYS A 252 -2.05 -20.70 -8.76
CA LYS A 252 -0.81 -20.98 -8.04
C LYS A 252 -0.58 -19.95 -6.93
N THR A 253 -0.63 -18.67 -7.28
CA THR A 253 -0.36 -17.56 -6.35
C THR A 253 -1.28 -16.36 -6.57
N PHE A 254 -2.25 -16.47 -7.45
CA PHE A 254 -3.22 -15.45 -7.85
C PHE A 254 -4.56 -16.11 -8.21
N PRO A 255 -5.71 -15.49 -7.87
CA PRO A 255 -5.87 -14.31 -7.02
C PRO A 255 -6.00 -14.66 -5.52
N ILE A 256 -5.50 -13.77 -4.66
CA ILE A 256 -5.68 -13.83 -3.20
C ILE A 256 -6.63 -12.70 -2.77
N PHE A 257 -7.57 -12.99 -1.88
CA PHE A 257 -8.56 -12.06 -1.34
C PHE A 257 -8.47 -11.95 0.17
N ASN A 258 -9.12 -10.95 0.76
CA ASN A 258 -9.09 -10.75 2.21
C ASN A 258 -9.65 -11.95 2.98
N ASP A 259 -10.65 -12.61 2.44
CA ASP A 259 -11.29 -13.77 3.07
C ASP A 259 -10.36 -14.98 3.20
N ASP A 260 -9.35 -15.09 2.32
CA ASP A 260 -8.37 -16.19 2.38
C ASP A 260 -7.51 -16.17 3.66
N MET A 261 -7.49 -15.04 4.41
CA MET A 261 -6.79 -14.95 5.70
C MET A 261 -7.73 -14.97 6.92
N SER A 262 -9.04 -15.19 6.72
CA SER A 262 -10.05 -15.10 7.79
C SER A 262 -9.71 -15.97 9.00
N MET A 263 -9.34 -17.24 8.79
CA MET A 263 -9.01 -18.17 9.87
C MET A 263 -7.79 -17.72 10.69
N LEU A 264 -6.77 -17.17 10.01
CA LEU A 264 -5.57 -16.65 10.69
C LEU A 264 -5.91 -15.43 11.55
N ILE A 265 -6.76 -14.55 11.07
CA ILE A 265 -7.24 -13.38 11.81
C ILE A 265 -8.07 -13.82 13.02
N TYR A 266 -9.04 -14.72 12.83
CA TYR A 266 -9.89 -15.21 13.92
C TYR A 266 -9.08 -15.90 15.00
N TYR A 267 -8.15 -16.77 14.62
CA TYR A 267 -7.21 -17.39 15.54
C TYR A 267 -6.41 -16.34 16.33
N SER A 268 -5.87 -15.33 15.64
CA SER A 268 -5.09 -14.27 16.27
C SER A 268 -5.92 -13.45 17.27
N VAL A 269 -7.18 -13.16 16.95
CA VAL A 269 -8.13 -12.46 17.84
C VAL A 269 -8.40 -13.29 19.10
N LEU A 270 -8.64 -14.59 18.95
CA LEU A 270 -8.92 -15.49 20.10
C LEU A 270 -7.70 -15.59 21.01
N MET A 271 -6.52 -15.81 20.44
CA MET A 271 -5.27 -16.00 21.22
C MET A 271 -4.84 -14.74 21.98
N ASN A 272 -5.15 -13.57 21.43
CA ASN A 272 -4.71 -12.29 22.00
C ASN A 272 -5.84 -11.47 22.64
N ARG A 273 -7.00 -12.09 22.90
CA ARG A 273 -8.20 -11.41 23.40
C ARG A 273 -7.94 -10.51 24.62
N SER A 274 -7.06 -10.92 25.53
CA SER A 274 -6.72 -10.15 26.74
C SER A 274 -5.77 -8.98 26.50
N ASN A 275 -5.00 -9.00 25.40
CA ASN A 275 -3.86 -8.12 25.17
C ASN A 275 -3.93 -7.34 23.85
N LEU A 276 -5.13 -7.14 23.29
CA LEU A 276 -5.32 -6.49 21.99
C LEU A 276 -4.68 -5.09 21.92
N GLU A 277 -4.70 -4.34 23.02
CA GLU A 277 -4.15 -2.98 23.11
C GLU A 277 -2.62 -2.89 22.96
N ASN A 278 -1.92 -4.03 23.04
CA ASN A 278 -0.47 -4.07 22.84
C ASN A 278 -0.08 -3.91 21.37
N PHE A 279 -1.02 -4.19 20.47
CA PHE A 279 -0.77 -4.14 19.02
C PHE A 279 -1.09 -2.76 18.44
N CYS A 280 -0.34 -2.36 17.44
CA CYS A 280 -0.50 -1.08 16.79
C CYS A 280 -1.92 -0.93 16.18
N ASP A 281 -2.44 0.28 16.11
CA ASP A 281 -3.81 0.65 15.70
C ASP A 281 -4.94 0.17 16.63
N PHE A 282 -4.68 -0.67 17.65
CA PHE A 282 -5.68 -1.01 18.65
C PHE A 282 -5.81 0.09 19.71
N THR A 283 -6.97 0.74 19.71
CA THR A 283 -7.37 1.59 20.82
C THR A 283 -8.12 0.78 21.87
N PRO A 284 -8.19 1.24 23.15
CA PRO A 284 -9.04 0.61 24.16
C PRO A 284 -10.51 0.48 23.72
N ALA A 285 -11.02 1.46 22.95
CA ALA A 285 -12.38 1.41 22.42
C ALA A 285 -12.58 0.26 21.42
N LEU A 286 -11.63 0.05 20.48
CA LEU A 286 -11.67 -1.05 19.52
C LEU A 286 -11.54 -2.41 20.23
N ALA A 287 -10.57 -2.56 21.11
CA ALA A 287 -10.34 -3.79 21.87
C ALA A 287 -11.57 -4.17 22.71
N ASN A 288 -12.15 -3.23 23.45
CA ASN A 288 -13.35 -3.48 24.27
C ASN A 288 -14.56 -3.82 23.41
N ARG A 289 -14.70 -3.20 22.21
CA ARG A 289 -15.77 -3.53 21.27
C ARG A 289 -15.66 -4.99 20.80
N ILE A 290 -14.48 -5.43 20.38
CA ILE A 290 -14.23 -6.81 19.95
C ILE A 290 -14.50 -7.79 21.10
N ARG A 291 -14.03 -7.53 22.32
CA ARG A 291 -14.31 -8.37 23.48
C ARG A 291 -15.80 -8.52 23.76
N ARG A 292 -16.55 -7.40 23.73
CA ARG A 292 -18.03 -7.43 23.93
C ARG A 292 -18.74 -8.25 22.84
N MET A 293 -18.29 -8.15 21.58
CA MET A 293 -18.85 -8.94 20.49
C MET A 293 -18.57 -10.44 20.70
N LEU A 294 -17.33 -10.79 21.07
CA LEU A 294 -16.96 -12.16 21.41
C LEU A 294 -17.78 -12.71 22.60
N ASP A 295 -18.04 -11.88 23.61
CA ASP A 295 -18.86 -12.28 24.79
C ASP A 295 -20.32 -12.49 24.40
N LYS A 296 -20.85 -11.68 23.50
CA LYS A 296 -22.25 -11.72 23.09
C LYS A 296 -22.54 -12.81 22.05
N GLU A 297 -21.68 -12.94 21.05
CA GLU A 297 -21.92 -13.74 19.86
C GLU A 297 -21.14 -15.06 19.86
N GLY A 298 -20.09 -15.14 20.70
CA GLY A 298 -19.24 -16.32 20.77
C GLY A 298 -18.67 -16.67 19.38
N ASN A 299 -18.72 -17.95 19.04
CA ASN A 299 -18.19 -18.43 17.76
C ASN A 299 -19.00 -17.94 16.55
N SER A 300 -20.24 -17.46 16.73
CA SER A 300 -21.04 -16.94 15.61
C SER A 300 -20.49 -15.62 15.03
N LEU A 301 -19.66 -14.91 15.80
CA LEU A 301 -18.94 -13.73 15.31
C LEU A 301 -18.04 -14.05 14.08
N PHE A 302 -17.61 -15.30 13.96
CA PHE A 302 -16.73 -15.78 12.89
C PHE A 302 -17.47 -16.64 11.85
N ALA A 303 -18.80 -16.68 11.90
CA ALA A 303 -19.60 -17.47 10.95
C ALA A 303 -19.68 -16.83 9.56
N GLY A 304 -19.49 -15.52 9.47
CA GLY A 304 -19.42 -14.77 8.22
C GLY A 304 -18.01 -14.69 7.65
N ASN A 305 -17.89 -13.97 6.54
CA ASN A 305 -16.59 -13.70 5.93
C ASN A 305 -15.85 -12.54 6.63
N TYR A 306 -14.58 -12.31 6.26
CA TYR A 306 -13.74 -11.27 6.86
C TYR A 306 -14.34 -9.86 6.73
N GLU A 307 -14.92 -9.53 5.57
CA GLU A 307 -15.54 -8.22 5.36
C GLU A 307 -16.76 -8.01 6.26
N GLU A 308 -17.57 -9.02 6.47
CA GLU A 308 -18.71 -8.97 7.40
C GLU A 308 -18.24 -8.78 8.84
N PHE A 309 -17.20 -9.49 9.26
CA PHE A 309 -16.56 -9.29 10.55
C PHE A 309 -16.08 -7.83 10.74
N ILE A 310 -15.36 -7.27 9.76
CA ILE A 310 -14.90 -5.88 9.78
C ILE A 310 -16.07 -4.90 9.84
N LEU A 311 -17.12 -5.11 9.05
CA LEU A 311 -18.31 -4.27 9.03
C LEU A 311 -19.08 -4.32 10.37
N GLY A 312 -19.15 -5.47 11.02
CA GLY A 312 -19.74 -5.62 12.36
C GLY A 312 -19.00 -4.80 13.43
N ILE A 313 -17.68 -4.68 13.31
CA ILE A 313 -16.84 -3.90 14.24
C ILE A 313 -16.90 -2.40 13.94
N LYS A 314 -17.06 -2.00 12.67
CA LYS A 314 -16.99 -0.61 12.20
C LYS A 314 -17.95 0.32 12.95
N THR A 315 -17.50 1.56 13.19
CA THR A 315 -18.32 2.67 13.71
C THR A 315 -18.11 3.93 12.87
N LYS A 316 -18.80 5.03 13.21
CA LYS A 316 -18.55 6.33 12.56
C LYS A 316 -17.13 6.86 12.81
N GLU A 317 -16.55 6.56 13.96
CA GLU A 317 -15.22 7.01 14.35
C GLU A 317 -14.10 6.04 13.95
N MET A 318 -14.43 4.75 13.77
CA MET A 318 -13.48 3.69 13.39
C MET A 318 -13.75 3.23 11.95
N THR A 319 -12.90 3.66 11.03
CA THR A 319 -13.00 3.27 9.61
C THR A 319 -12.62 1.80 9.40
N ALA A 320 -13.18 1.17 8.38
CA ALA A 320 -12.84 -0.22 8.02
C ALA A 320 -11.32 -0.38 7.78
N ALA A 321 -10.67 0.57 7.09
CA ALA A 321 -9.23 0.53 6.84
C ALA A 321 -8.41 0.50 8.14
N ARG A 322 -8.78 1.29 9.16
CA ARG A 322 -8.10 1.26 10.46
C ARG A 322 -8.27 -0.08 11.15
N ILE A 323 -9.49 -0.64 11.13
CA ILE A 323 -9.77 -1.95 11.74
C ILE A 323 -8.97 -3.04 11.01
N LYS A 324 -8.98 -3.04 9.68
CA LYS A 324 -8.20 -4.00 8.87
C LYS A 324 -6.70 -3.93 9.19
N ARG A 325 -6.12 -2.73 9.31
CA ARG A 325 -4.72 -2.58 9.73
C ARG A 325 -4.47 -3.14 11.14
N ALA A 326 -5.36 -2.82 12.10
CA ALA A 326 -5.26 -3.39 13.44
C ALA A 326 -5.26 -4.93 13.42
N MET A 327 -6.11 -5.55 12.58
CA MET A 327 -6.12 -7.00 12.40
C MET A 327 -4.80 -7.52 11.80
N LEU A 328 -4.21 -6.83 10.83
CA LEU A 328 -2.90 -7.18 10.27
C LEU A 328 -1.78 -7.03 11.30
N HIS A 329 -1.81 -5.97 12.10
CA HIS A 329 -0.84 -5.77 13.18
C HIS A 329 -0.95 -6.86 14.25
N LEU A 330 -2.17 -7.26 14.58
CA LEU A 330 -2.41 -8.40 15.47
C LEU A 330 -1.87 -9.71 14.87
N LEU A 331 -2.18 -9.98 13.60
CA LEU A 331 -1.75 -11.19 12.89
C LEU A 331 -0.24 -11.30 12.79
N THR A 332 0.45 -10.19 12.56
CA THR A 332 1.91 -10.12 12.43
C THR A 332 2.63 -9.92 13.77
N GLY A 333 1.90 -9.73 14.86
CA GLY A 333 2.52 -9.39 16.13
C GLY A 333 3.16 -7.98 16.16
N TYR A 334 2.75 -7.07 15.29
CA TYR A 334 3.29 -5.71 15.22
C TYR A 334 2.78 -4.86 16.37
N THR A 335 3.62 -4.69 17.40
CA THR A 335 3.28 -4.00 18.64
C THR A 335 3.46 -2.48 18.55
N ASN A 336 2.93 -1.77 19.58
CA ASN A 336 3.19 -0.33 19.74
C ASN A 336 4.69 -0.02 19.93
N GLU A 337 5.46 -0.91 20.57
CA GLU A 337 6.92 -0.77 20.69
C GLU A 337 7.60 -0.86 19.33
N ALA A 338 7.22 -1.86 18.52
CA ALA A 338 7.74 -2.00 17.15
C ALA A 338 7.39 -0.80 16.28
N HIS A 339 6.19 -0.24 16.44
CA HIS A 339 5.79 0.99 15.77
C HIS A 339 6.67 2.18 16.19
N GLN A 340 7.00 2.30 17.49
CA GLN A 340 7.88 3.37 17.96
C GLN A 340 9.29 3.26 17.33
N ASN A 341 9.81 2.06 17.14
CA ASN A 341 11.07 1.85 16.41
C ASN A 341 10.99 2.39 14.97
N ALA A 342 9.89 2.13 14.26
CA ALA A 342 9.66 2.68 12.92
C ALA A 342 9.53 4.22 12.92
N VAL A 343 8.88 4.81 13.97
CA VAL A 343 8.81 6.28 14.15
C VAL A 343 10.20 6.89 14.33
N ASN A 344 11.09 6.24 15.06
CA ASN A 344 12.44 6.74 15.30
C ASN A 344 13.23 6.93 14.00
N TYR A 345 13.15 5.98 13.05
CA TYR A 345 13.77 6.14 11.73
C TYR A 345 13.19 7.32 10.93
N LEU A 346 11.89 7.60 11.03
CA LEU A 346 11.31 8.80 10.41
C LEU A 346 11.82 10.08 11.05
N ASN A 347 12.03 10.10 12.36
CA ASN A 347 12.58 11.26 13.08
C ASN A 347 14.05 11.50 12.72
N GLU A 348 14.79 10.44 12.43
CA GLU A 348 16.17 10.51 11.91
C GLU A 348 16.24 10.92 10.43
N GLY A 349 15.10 10.88 9.72
CA GLY A 349 15.00 11.24 8.31
C GLY A 349 15.64 10.25 7.34
N MET A 350 15.95 9.02 7.81
CA MET A 350 16.61 7.98 7.01
C MET A 350 16.10 6.58 7.37
N LEU A 351 15.86 5.74 6.38
CA LEU A 351 15.57 4.33 6.60
C LEU A 351 16.86 3.49 6.61
N PRO A 352 16.89 2.37 7.38
CA PRO A 352 18.11 1.58 7.53
C PRO A 352 18.40 0.71 6.30
N TYR A 353 17.39 0.38 5.49
CA TYR A 353 17.54 -0.44 4.29
C TYR A 353 16.54 -0.08 3.20
N ALA A 354 16.92 -0.39 1.96
CA ALA A 354 16.05 -0.39 0.79
C ALA A 354 16.12 -1.75 0.09
N ARG A 355 15.01 -2.50 0.11
CA ARG A 355 14.92 -3.83 -0.48
C ARG A 355 14.50 -3.73 -1.94
N ILE A 356 15.30 -4.36 -2.83
CA ILE A 356 15.04 -4.39 -4.26
C ILE A 356 14.20 -5.64 -4.59
N LEU A 357 13.04 -5.45 -5.23
CA LEU A 357 12.16 -6.53 -5.66
C LEU A 357 12.37 -6.91 -7.13
N ALA A 358 12.52 -5.91 -7.99
CA ALA A 358 12.71 -6.10 -9.43
C ALA A 358 13.51 -4.94 -10.03
N LEU A 359 14.23 -5.19 -11.13
CA LEU A 359 14.96 -4.16 -11.88
C LEU A 359 15.15 -4.50 -13.36
N SER A 360 15.27 -3.45 -14.17
CA SER A 360 15.70 -3.43 -15.57
C SER A 360 17.19 -3.12 -15.70
N PRO A 361 17.79 -3.15 -16.89
CA PRO A 361 19.16 -2.65 -17.11
C PRO A 361 19.36 -1.19 -16.71
N SER A 362 18.36 -0.31 -16.88
CA SER A 362 18.41 1.08 -16.39
C SER A 362 18.38 1.16 -14.86
N GLY A 363 17.56 0.33 -14.22
CA GLY A 363 17.55 0.19 -12.76
C GLY A 363 18.90 -0.31 -12.21
N GLN A 364 19.58 -1.21 -12.92
CA GLN A 364 20.93 -1.65 -12.56
C GLN A 364 21.96 -0.49 -12.63
N ARG A 365 21.84 0.39 -13.64
CA ARG A 365 22.67 1.61 -13.73
C ARG A 365 22.40 2.55 -12.57
N PHE A 366 21.12 2.79 -12.25
CA PHE A 366 20.74 3.60 -11.10
C PHE A 366 21.36 3.08 -9.80
N ILE A 367 21.27 1.77 -9.52
CA ILE A 367 21.92 1.16 -8.35
C ILE A 367 23.43 1.42 -8.32
N SER A 368 24.11 1.34 -9.47
CA SER A 368 25.55 1.58 -9.56
C SER A 368 25.92 3.05 -9.27
N GLU A 369 25.02 3.97 -9.61
CA GLU A 369 25.21 5.40 -9.31
C GLU A 369 24.96 5.73 -7.83
N ILE A 370 23.90 5.20 -7.22
CA ILE A 370 23.56 5.53 -5.82
C ILE A 370 24.51 4.86 -4.81
N LYS A 371 25.08 3.69 -5.10
CA LYS A 371 26.00 2.96 -4.21
C LYS A 371 27.17 3.79 -3.69
N LYS A 372 27.60 4.81 -4.44
CA LYS A 372 28.74 5.67 -4.07
C LYS A 372 28.37 6.79 -3.09
N GLY A 373 27.10 7.06 -2.87
CA GLY A 373 26.65 8.23 -2.10
C GLY A 373 25.46 8.00 -1.17
N CYS A 374 24.85 6.82 -1.16
CA CYS A 374 23.76 6.51 -0.22
C CYS A 374 24.30 5.79 1.03
N ASP A 375 23.78 6.19 2.17
CA ASP A 375 24.12 5.58 3.47
C ASP A 375 23.18 4.43 3.84
N ILE A 376 22.20 4.13 2.97
CA ILE A 376 21.20 3.07 3.18
C ILE A 376 21.72 1.71 2.70
N THR A 377 21.46 0.66 3.46
CA THR A 377 21.79 -0.72 3.04
C THR A 377 20.86 -1.19 1.92
N LEU A 378 21.42 -1.38 0.71
CA LEU A 378 20.69 -1.90 -0.44
C LEU A 378 20.60 -3.43 -0.36
N ILE A 379 19.38 -3.96 -0.18
CA ILE A 379 19.12 -5.40 -0.03
C ILE A 379 18.71 -6.00 -1.38
N ASN A 380 19.59 -6.79 -1.97
CA ASN A 380 19.29 -7.64 -3.12
C ASN A 380 19.25 -9.14 -2.77
N SER A 381 19.76 -9.52 -1.60
CA SER A 381 19.73 -10.87 -1.03
C SER A 381 19.69 -10.73 0.49
N LEU A 382 18.63 -11.24 1.12
CA LEU A 382 18.48 -11.16 2.57
C LEU A 382 19.66 -11.80 3.32
N GLY A 383 20.01 -13.03 2.97
CA GLY A 383 21.07 -13.76 3.67
C GLY A 383 22.44 -13.05 3.66
N LYS A 384 22.72 -12.26 2.60
CA LYS A 384 23.96 -11.49 2.50
C LYS A 384 23.88 -10.13 3.22
N SER A 385 22.69 -9.54 3.29
CA SER A 385 22.52 -8.18 3.79
C SER A 385 22.17 -8.12 5.27
N MET A 386 21.49 -9.14 5.82
CA MET A 386 21.12 -9.13 7.24
C MET A 386 22.29 -8.92 8.21
N PRO A 387 23.48 -9.52 8.01
CA PRO A 387 24.64 -9.25 8.88
C PRO A 387 25.14 -7.80 8.87
N LEU A 388 24.67 -6.98 7.93
CA LEU A 388 25.04 -5.56 7.81
C LEU A 388 24.04 -4.63 8.52
N LEU A 389 22.93 -5.16 9.00
CA LEU A 389 21.87 -4.43 9.67
C LEU A 389 22.09 -4.46 11.21
N ASP A 390 21.80 -3.34 11.86
CA ASP A 390 21.75 -3.28 13.31
C ASP A 390 20.48 -3.94 13.88
N ASP A 391 20.40 -4.08 15.19
CA ASP A 391 19.29 -4.75 15.87
C ASP A 391 17.93 -4.11 15.60
N ASN A 392 17.87 -2.78 15.48
CA ASN A 392 16.63 -2.06 15.20
C ASN A 392 16.16 -2.28 13.75
N ALA A 393 17.09 -2.28 12.79
CA ALA A 393 16.82 -2.62 11.41
C ALA A 393 16.40 -4.10 11.26
N LEU A 394 17.03 -5.00 12.00
CA LEU A 394 16.65 -6.43 12.04
C LEU A 394 15.23 -6.62 12.60
N ARG A 395 14.82 -5.85 13.61
CA ARG A 395 13.44 -5.84 14.10
C ARG A 395 12.46 -5.33 13.06
N LEU A 396 12.84 -4.30 12.29
CA LEU A 396 11.97 -3.74 11.24
C LEU A 396 11.77 -4.74 10.10
N ILE A 397 12.85 -5.31 9.56
CA ILE A 397 12.80 -6.25 8.42
C ILE A 397 12.16 -7.59 8.79
N HIS A 398 12.15 -7.94 10.08
CA HIS A 398 11.47 -9.13 10.59
C HIS A 398 9.99 -9.13 10.16
N TYR A 399 9.30 -7.98 10.21
CA TYR A 399 7.89 -7.88 9.81
C TYR A 399 7.70 -8.01 8.30
N ASP A 400 8.68 -7.62 7.48
CA ASP A 400 8.65 -7.84 6.03
C ASP A 400 8.74 -9.35 5.73
N ILE A 401 9.62 -10.07 6.45
CA ILE A 401 9.80 -11.52 6.30
C ILE A 401 8.55 -12.26 6.80
N LEU A 402 8.08 -11.94 8.01
CA LEU A 402 6.89 -12.57 8.59
C LEU A 402 5.64 -12.34 7.73
N SER A 403 5.49 -11.14 7.14
CA SER A 403 4.42 -10.86 6.19
C SER A 403 4.46 -11.78 4.98
N SER A 404 5.67 -12.12 4.51
CA SER A 404 5.86 -13.08 3.43
C SER A 404 5.48 -14.50 3.84
N ASP A 405 5.87 -14.92 5.03
CA ASP A 405 5.58 -16.26 5.54
C ASP A 405 4.07 -16.47 5.74
N ILE A 406 3.39 -15.44 6.27
CA ILE A 406 1.92 -15.42 6.39
C ILE A 406 1.28 -15.52 5.00
N TYR A 407 1.72 -14.69 4.04
CA TYR A 407 1.19 -14.73 2.68
C TYR A 407 1.44 -16.09 2.00
N ALA A 408 2.60 -16.68 2.21
CA ALA A 408 2.94 -18.03 1.71
C ALA A 408 2.03 -19.10 2.32
N SER A 409 1.65 -18.97 3.60
CA SER A 409 0.71 -19.89 4.24
C SER A 409 -0.69 -19.80 3.62
N VAL A 410 -1.16 -18.59 3.31
CA VAL A 410 -2.43 -18.35 2.60
C VAL A 410 -2.40 -18.99 1.19
N ILE A 411 -1.32 -18.80 0.44
CA ILE A 411 -1.15 -19.46 -0.87
C ILE A 411 -1.20 -20.98 -0.74
N LYS A 412 -0.49 -21.53 0.25
CA LYS A 412 -0.44 -22.97 0.47
C LYS A 412 -1.80 -23.54 0.82
N ASP A 413 -2.56 -22.84 1.65
CA ASP A 413 -3.92 -23.25 2.02
C ASP A 413 -4.86 -23.23 0.82
N LYS A 414 -4.90 -22.09 0.10
CA LYS A 414 -5.83 -21.87 -1.02
C LYS A 414 -5.52 -22.71 -2.26
N PHE A 415 -4.25 -22.76 -2.67
CA PHE A 415 -3.85 -23.34 -3.96
C PHE A 415 -3.04 -24.62 -3.82
N HIS A 416 -2.73 -25.07 -2.61
CA HIS A 416 -1.82 -26.20 -2.35
C HIS A 416 -0.45 -26.03 -3.03
N TYR A 417 -0.07 -24.77 -3.26
CA TYR A 417 1.17 -24.38 -3.92
C TYR A 417 2.16 -23.78 -2.92
N THR A 418 3.45 -24.07 -3.09
CA THR A 418 4.51 -23.55 -2.20
C THR A 418 5.38 -22.57 -2.96
N ILE A 419 5.51 -21.36 -2.44
CA ILE A 419 6.45 -20.36 -2.95
C ILE A 419 7.76 -20.40 -2.14
N PRO A 420 8.90 -20.00 -2.74
CA PRO A 420 10.16 -19.87 -2.00
C PRO A 420 10.03 -18.83 -0.89
N ASP A 421 10.72 -19.06 0.22
CA ASP A 421 10.89 -18.07 1.26
C ASP A 421 11.71 -16.86 0.77
N GLU A 422 11.69 -15.80 1.56
CA GLU A 422 12.34 -14.52 1.20
C GLU A 422 13.89 -14.62 1.12
N PHE A 423 14.51 -15.59 1.77
CA PHE A 423 15.96 -15.84 1.69
C PHE A 423 16.37 -16.53 0.39
N ARG A 424 15.46 -17.30 -0.21
CA ARG A 424 15.64 -18.01 -1.47
C ARG A 424 15.07 -17.27 -2.67
N THR A 425 14.32 -16.19 -2.42
CA THR A 425 13.73 -15.38 -3.50
C THR A 425 14.73 -14.34 -3.99
N ASN A 426 15.08 -14.43 -5.28
CA ASN A 426 15.99 -13.49 -5.92
C ASN A 426 15.24 -12.28 -6.49
N VAL A 427 15.96 -11.17 -6.62
CA VAL A 427 15.50 -9.97 -7.36
C VAL A 427 15.12 -10.38 -8.79
N LYS A 428 13.93 -9.98 -9.22
CA LYS A 428 13.47 -10.20 -10.60
C LYS A 428 14.22 -9.28 -11.54
N ARG A 429 14.98 -9.86 -12.47
CA ARG A 429 15.66 -9.12 -13.54
C ARG A 429 14.87 -9.31 -14.83
N ILE A 430 14.48 -8.20 -15.45
CA ILE A 430 13.65 -8.20 -16.64
C ILE A 430 14.39 -7.37 -17.68
N ASP A 431 14.85 -8.06 -18.73
CA ASP A 431 15.46 -7.44 -19.88
C ASP A 431 14.40 -7.29 -20.98
N PHE A 432 14.20 -6.05 -21.44
CA PHE A 432 13.38 -5.85 -22.62
C PHE A 432 14.22 -6.20 -23.86
N PRO A 433 13.65 -6.91 -24.85
CA PRO A 433 14.32 -7.01 -26.12
C PRO A 433 14.60 -5.60 -26.65
N ARG A 434 15.84 -5.31 -27.00
CA ARG A 434 16.21 -4.04 -27.64
C ARG A 434 15.43 -3.96 -28.94
N THR A 435 14.45 -3.04 -28.99
CA THR A 435 13.78 -2.65 -30.24
C THR A 435 14.74 -1.88 -31.13
#